data_e84bac01f2c5b8b85ab1702147007742
#
_entry.id   e84bac01f2c5b8b85ab1702147007742
#
_cell.length_a   1.000
_cell.length_b   1.000
_cell.length_c   1.000
_cell.angle_alpha   90.00
_cell.angle_beta   90.00
_cell.angle_gamma   90.00
#
_symmetry.space_group_name_H-M   'P 1'
#
loop_
_entity.id
_entity.type
_entity.pdbx_description
1 polymer ?
#
loop_
_entity_poly.entity_id
_entity_poly.type
_entity_poly.pdbx_seq_one_letter_code
_entity_poly.pdbx_strand_id
1 'polypeptide(L)'
;MKQILLINDVVGRSHVGMVAMMPILTYLGHAVYNLPTALVSNTLDYGHFNVMETTEYMRGTLPVWQRLGFRFDAVCTGLMFSEEQAKLVGDYCRRLAAEGTTVFVDPIMGDGGHLYNGMSQRQVELMREMVSVADLTFPNYTEACYLTDIPFRKEGMDWEDACRMLDAIVALGARSALITSARVNGRNCVLGRRSDSPLLGFSQNLADGPYFKIDYEEIPRAFHGTGDIFSAVAIGHLMNGDNLKQSTMASMNVVSNLIERNREQDDACLGIPIEKCLDLL
;
A
#
# COMPACT_ATOMS: atom_id res chain seq x y z
N MET A 1 -5.56 -20.08 6.15
CA MET A 1 -5.19 -18.91 6.99
C MET A 1 -3.72 -18.64 6.77
N LYS A 2 -3.37 -17.44 6.28
CA LYS A 2 -1.98 -17.01 6.06
C LYS A 2 -1.50 -16.15 7.22
N GLN A 3 -0.20 -16.14 7.46
CA GLN A 3 0.45 -15.29 8.46
C GLN A 3 1.00 -14.05 7.79
N ILE A 4 0.46 -12.87 8.11
CA ILE A 4 0.80 -11.60 7.48
C ILE A 4 1.45 -10.68 8.53
N LEU A 5 2.65 -10.19 8.24
CA LEU A 5 3.31 -9.17 9.04
C LEU A 5 3.00 -7.78 8.48
N LEU A 6 2.38 -6.93 9.29
CA LEU A 6 2.20 -5.51 9.01
C LEU A 6 3.33 -4.70 9.63
N ILE A 7 4.01 -3.90 8.82
CA ILE A 7 5.03 -2.92 9.23
C ILE A 7 4.54 -1.54 8.79
N ASN A 8 3.79 -0.86 9.63
CA ASN A 8 3.16 0.43 9.33
C ASN A 8 3.01 1.25 10.61
N ASP A 9 2.56 2.50 10.52
CA ASP A 9 2.29 3.34 11.68
C ASP A 9 0.98 2.99 12.39
N VAL A 10 0.93 3.33 13.68
CA VAL A 10 -0.28 3.24 14.51
C VAL A 10 -0.73 4.63 14.87
N VAL A 11 -1.90 5.04 14.40
CA VAL A 11 -2.48 6.35 14.67
C VAL A 11 -3.51 6.27 15.78
N GLY A 12 -3.32 7.07 16.83
CA GLY A 12 -4.17 7.04 18.04
C GLY A 12 -5.59 7.56 17.81
N ARG A 13 -5.74 8.54 16.92
CA ARG A 13 -7.06 9.07 16.52
C ARG A 13 -7.14 9.13 15.00
N SER A 14 -7.46 8.06 14.37
CA SER A 14 -7.87 7.93 12.96
C SER A 14 -7.94 6.44 12.59
N HIS A 15 -8.57 6.15 11.44
CA HIS A 15 -8.62 4.83 10.83
C HIS A 15 -7.73 4.82 9.57
N VAL A 16 -6.42 4.97 9.79
CA VAL A 16 -5.38 4.93 8.74
C VAL A 16 -4.25 3.99 9.17
N GLY A 17 -3.35 3.66 8.28
CA GLY A 17 -2.19 2.82 8.57
C GLY A 17 -2.61 1.44 9.11
N MET A 18 -1.90 0.96 10.12
CA MET A 18 -2.15 -0.35 10.73
C MET A 18 -3.57 -0.49 11.30
N VAL A 19 -4.15 0.60 11.81
CA VAL A 19 -5.50 0.61 12.41
C VAL A 19 -6.57 0.30 11.36
N ALA A 20 -6.41 0.76 10.11
CA ALA A 20 -7.31 0.42 9.01
C ALA A 20 -7.05 -0.98 8.45
N MET A 21 -5.78 -1.38 8.30
CA MET A 21 -5.41 -2.62 7.62
C MET A 21 -5.70 -3.89 8.44
N MET A 22 -5.43 -3.86 9.73
CA MET A 22 -5.51 -5.03 10.61
C MET A 22 -6.92 -5.66 10.65
N PRO A 23 -8.02 -4.91 10.88
CA PRO A 23 -9.36 -5.49 10.89
C PRO A 23 -9.75 -6.11 9.55
N ILE A 24 -9.36 -5.50 8.42
CA ILE A 24 -9.63 -6.01 7.07
C ILE A 24 -8.96 -7.37 6.86
N LEU A 25 -7.65 -7.44 7.07
CA LEU A 25 -6.89 -8.68 6.87
C LEU A 25 -7.35 -9.80 7.81
N THR A 26 -7.69 -9.46 9.05
CA THR A 26 -8.23 -10.42 10.03
C THR A 26 -9.62 -10.93 9.59
N TYR A 27 -10.50 -10.05 9.11
CA TYR A 27 -11.82 -10.43 8.62
C TYR A 27 -11.74 -11.32 7.39
N LEU A 28 -10.77 -11.07 6.49
CA LEU A 28 -10.48 -11.91 5.31
C LEU A 28 -9.82 -13.26 5.67
N GLY A 29 -9.67 -13.57 6.97
CA GLY A 29 -9.28 -14.89 7.46
C GLY A 29 -7.77 -15.07 7.65
N HIS A 30 -6.98 -14.01 7.76
CA HIS A 30 -5.54 -14.08 7.97
C HIS A 30 -5.15 -13.83 9.43
N ALA A 31 -4.04 -14.41 9.87
CA ALA A 31 -3.40 -14.06 11.14
C ALA A 31 -2.46 -12.86 10.91
N VAL A 32 -2.70 -11.77 11.64
CA VAL A 32 -1.97 -10.51 11.46
C VAL A 32 -1.01 -10.28 12.64
N TYR A 33 0.24 -9.99 12.31
CA TYR A 33 1.30 -9.65 13.26
C TYR A 33 1.75 -8.21 13.01
N ASN A 34 1.98 -7.46 14.07
CA ASN A 34 2.15 -6.02 14.00
C ASN A 34 3.55 -5.61 14.43
N LEU A 35 4.23 -4.85 13.58
CA LEU A 35 5.49 -4.19 13.88
C LEU A 35 5.32 -2.68 13.58
N PRO A 36 4.96 -1.86 14.59
CA PRO A 36 4.74 -0.44 14.37
C PRO A 36 6.03 0.28 13.95
N THR A 37 5.91 1.19 12.97
CA THR A 37 6.99 2.10 12.53
C THR A 37 7.00 3.37 13.38
N ALA A 38 5.83 3.81 13.81
CA ALA A 38 5.65 4.91 14.76
C ALA A 38 4.33 4.79 15.51
N LEU A 39 4.27 5.44 16.65
CA LEU A 39 3.02 5.80 17.31
C LEU A 39 2.75 7.27 17.00
N VAL A 40 1.63 7.55 16.33
CA VAL A 40 1.23 8.90 15.91
C VAL A 40 -0.04 9.28 16.64
N SER A 41 -0.10 10.46 17.24
CA SER A 41 -1.28 10.87 18.04
C SER A 41 -2.56 10.97 17.20
N ASN A 42 -2.45 11.46 15.97
CA ASN A 42 -3.54 11.68 15.00
C ASN A 42 -2.95 11.92 13.61
N THR A 43 -3.76 11.92 12.56
CA THR A 43 -3.30 12.22 11.20
C THR A 43 -2.61 13.58 11.11
N LEU A 44 -1.59 13.68 10.27
CA LEU A 44 -0.74 14.87 10.12
C LEU A 44 -1.53 16.11 9.64
N ASP A 45 -2.67 15.88 8.98
CA ASP A 45 -3.51 16.93 8.40
C ASP A 45 -4.28 17.78 9.41
N TYR A 46 -4.37 17.33 10.68
CA TYR A 46 -4.86 18.20 11.76
C TYR A 46 -3.88 19.35 12.10
N GLY A 47 -2.67 19.36 11.52
CA GLY A 47 -1.68 20.42 11.68
C GLY A 47 -0.92 20.39 13.02
N HIS A 48 -1.44 19.70 14.03
CA HIS A 48 -0.79 19.45 15.32
C HIS A 48 -0.80 17.96 15.59
N PHE A 49 0.35 17.38 15.79
CA PHE A 49 0.51 15.96 16.06
C PHE A 49 1.77 15.69 16.87
N ASN A 50 1.81 14.52 17.50
CA ASN A 50 3.01 13.99 18.14
C ASN A 50 3.36 12.65 17.49
N VAL A 51 4.64 12.43 17.26
CA VAL A 51 5.16 11.18 16.65
C VAL A 51 6.25 10.61 17.53
N MET A 52 6.13 9.34 17.86
CA MET A 52 7.17 8.55 18.48
C MET A 52 7.62 7.45 17.50
N GLU A 53 8.76 7.65 16.88
CA GLU A 53 9.37 6.63 16.02
C GLU A 53 9.79 5.41 16.85
N THR A 54 9.61 4.21 16.30
CA THR A 54 9.80 2.94 17.02
C THR A 54 11.00 2.12 16.51
N THR A 55 11.96 2.73 15.85
CA THR A 55 13.13 2.04 15.24
C THR A 55 13.89 1.19 16.26
N GLU A 56 14.13 1.68 17.48
CA GLU A 56 14.80 0.92 18.55
C GLU A 56 13.97 -0.29 19.00
N TYR A 57 12.64 -0.14 19.09
CA TYR A 57 11.75 -1.26 19.37
C TYR A 57 11.83 -2.32 18.27
N MET A 58 11.80 -1.91 17.00
CA MET A 58 11.92 -2.83 15.85
C MET A 58 13.26 -3.56 15.88
N ARG A 59 14.35 -2.84 16.14
CA ARG A 59 15.71 -3.39 16.27
C ARG A 59 15.81 -4.46 17.36
N GLY A 60 15.12 -4.26 18.48
CA GLY A 60 15.02 -5.25 19.57
C GLY A 60 14.10 -6.42 19.23
N THR A 61 12.98 -6.17 18.55
CA THR A 61 11.93 -7.15 18.27
C THR A 61 12.30 -8.16 17.20
N LEU A 62 12.87 -7.72 16.07
CA LEU A 62 13.18 -8.58 14.93
C LEU A 62 14.11 -9.76 15.29
N PRO A 63 15.19 -9.58 16.07
CA PRO A 63 16.01 -10.70 16.52
C PRO A 63 15.29 -11.66 17.47
N VAL A 64 14.35 -11.17 18.29
CA VAL A 64 13.52 -12.01 19.17
C VAL A 64 12.64 -12.93 18.32
N TRP A 65 11.94 -12.38 17.33
CA TRP A 65 11.07 -13.16 16.45
C TRP A 65 11.85 -14.18 15.64
N GLN A 66 13.04 -13.82 15.18
CA GLN A 66 13.92 -14.76 14.50
C GLN A 66 14.34 -15.94 15.40
N ARG A 67 14.72 -15.67 16.67
CA ARG A 67 15.07 -16.73 17.65
C ARG A 67 13.89 -17.63 17.99
N LEU A 68 12.66 -17.07 18.01
CA LEU A 68 11.43 -17.81 18.24
C LEU A 68 10.97 -18.60 17.00
N GLY A 69 11.64 -18.42 15.86
CA GLY A 69 11.33 -19.14 14.63
C GLY A 69 10.02 -18.70 13.96
N PHE A 70 9.57 -17.44 14.21
CA PHE A 70 8.36 -16.94 13.55
C PHE A 70 8.57 -16.87 12.04
N ARG A 71 7.53 -17.27 11.31
CA ARG A 71 7.49 -17.28 9.84
C ARG A 71 6.28 -16.51 9.39
N PHE A 72 6.41 -15.86 8.23
CA PHE A 72 5.33 -15.08 7.63
C PHE A 72 5.14 -15.51 6.17
N ASP A 73 3.90 -15.68 5.75
CA ASP A 73 3.57 -15.92 4.33
C ASP A 73 3.71 -14.62 3.52
N ALA A 74 3.42 -13.48 4.16
CA ALA A 74 3.57 -12.16 3.56
C ALA A 74 4.06 -11.13 4.58
N VAL A 75 4.73 -10.09 4.09
CA VAL A 75 5.04 -8.85 4.80
C VAL A 75 4.50 -7.67 4.01
N CYS A 76 3.83 -6.74 4.70
CA CYS A 76 3.29 -5.53 4.12
C CYS A 76 3.94 -4.34 4.82
N THR A 77 4.55 -3.44 4.05
CA THR A 77 5.16 -2.22 4.58
C THR A 77 4.40 -0.99 4.14
N GLY A 78 4.30 0.01 5.00
CA GLY A 78 3.71 1.32 4.73
C GLY A 78 4.66 2.44 5.09
N LEU A 79 4.20 3.41 5.89
CA LEU A 79 4.95 4.62 6.21
C LEU A 79 6.24 4.34 6.99
N MET A 80 7.36 4.90 6.51
CA MET A 80 8.66 4.88 7.17
C MET A 80 9.05 6.31 7.56
N PHE A 81 9.61 6.48 8.76
CA PHE A 81 9.91 7.80 9.31
C PHE A 81 11.38 8.21 9.21
N SER A 82 12.31 7.26 9.04
CA SER A 82 13.73 7.55 8.93
C SER A 82 14.46 6.61 7.96
N GLU A 83 15.63 7.06 7.51
CA GLU A 83 16.55 6.25 6.70
C GLU A 83 16.95 4.95 7.42
N GLU A 84 17.27 5.08 8.70
CA GLU A 84 17.64 3.94 9.53
C GLU A 84 16.53 2.89 9.58
N GLN A 85 15.28 3.34 9.74
CA GLN A 85 14.11 2.48 9.76
C GLN A 85 13.89 1.80 8.40
N ALA A 86 13.92 2.58 7.30
CA ALA A 86 13.74 2.05 5.95
C ALA A 86 14.83 1.01 5.61
N LYS A 87 16.08 1.27 6.00
CA LYS A 87 17.17 0.31 5.82
C LYS A 87 16.94 -0.97 6.63
N LEU A 88 16.60 -0.84 7.92
CA LEU A 88 16.32 -1.99 8.79
C LEU A 88 15.19 -2.87 8.21
N VAL A 89 14.10 -2.24 7.80
CA VAL A 89 12.94 -2.93 7.22
C VAL A 89 13.26 -3.52 5.85
N GLY A 90 13.95 -2.78 4.98
CA GLY A 90 14.36 -3.26 3.67
C GLY A 90 15.28 -4.48 3.74
N ASP A 91 16.27 -4.47 4.66
CA ASP A 91 17.14 -5.63 4.91
C ASP A 91 16.36 -6.83 5.45
N TYR A 92 15.39 -6.57 6.32
CA TYR A 92 14.50 -7.60 6.84
C TYR A 92 13.61 -8.21 5.75
N CYS A 93 13.00 -7.37 4.89
CA CYS A 93 12.19 -7.81 3.76
C CYS A 93 13.00 -8.63 2.76
N ARG A 94 14.23 -8.21 2.43
CA ARG A 94 15.13 -9.01 1.55
C ARG A 94 15.40 -10.40 2.10
N ARG A 95 15.62 -10.51 3.41
CA ARG A 95 15.79 -11.80 4.06
C ARG A 95 14.55 -12.66 4.00
N LEU A 96 13.38 -12.09 4.35
CA LEU A 96 12.10 -12.79 4.28
C LEU A 96 11.78 -13.26 2.86
N ALA A 97 12.02 -12.41 1.85
CA ALA A 97 11.85 -12.78 0.44
C ALA A 97 12.72 -13.96 0.03
N ALA A 98 13.97 -14.02 0.50
CA ALA A 98 14.86 -15.15 0.26
C ALA A 98 14.36 -16.45 0.95
N GLU A 99 13.54 -16.36 1.99
CA GLU A 99 12.88 -17.46 2.69
C GLU A 99 11.51 -17.82 2.07
N GLY A 100 11.07 -17.10 1.00
CA GLY A 100 9.82 -17.35 0.27
C GLY A 100 8.62 -16.54 0.76
N THR A 101 8.82 -15.54 1.63
CA THR A 101 7.77 -14.60 2.05
C THR A 101 7.47 -13.61 0.91
N THR A 102 6.21 -13.37 0.62
CA THR A 102 5.79 -12.35 -0.35
C THR A 102 5.92 -10.96 0.26
N VAL A 103 6.53 -10.02 -0.48
CA VAL A 103 6.77 -8.65 -0.02
C VAL A 103 5.84 -7.67 -0.72
N PHE A 104 5.00 -7.00 0.04
CA PHE A 104 4.10 -5.93 -0.39
C PHE A 104 4.61 -4.59 0.13
N VAL A 105 4.73 -3.59 -0.75
CA VAL A 105 5.20 -2.26 -0.37
C VAL A 105 4.19 -1.21 -0.80
N ASP A 106 3.66 -0.47 0.17
CA ASP A 106 2.91 0.76 -0.06
C ASP A 106 3.87 1.94 0.20
N PRO A 107 4.30 2.68 -0.84
CA PRO A 107 5.34 3.69 -0.72
C PRO A 107 4.78 5.04 -0.27
N ILE A 108 4.12 5.06 0.88
CA ILE A 108 3.39 6.21 1.41
C ILE A 108 4.30 7.43 1.55
N MET A 109 4.05 8.49 0.76
CA MET A 109 4.82 9.72 0.83
C MET A 109 4.10 10.98 0.34
N GLY A 110 2.96 10.87 -0.37
CA GLY A 110 2.28 12.05 -0.89
C GLY A 110 0.99 11.75 -1.63
N ASP A 111 0.23 12.81 -1.92
CA ASP A 111 -0.99 12.76 -2.72
C ASP A 111 -1.28 14.12 -3.38
N GLY A 112 -2.18 14.16 -4.38
CA GLY A 112 -2.60 15.40 -5.06
C GLY A 112 -1.45 16.17 -5.76
N GLY A 113 -0.37 15.49 -6.13
CA GLY A 113 0.81 16.07 -6.76
C GLY A 113 1.88 16.58 -5.77
N HIS A 114 1.71 16.39 -4.47
CA HIS A 114 2.59 16.92 -3.42
C HIS A 114 2.99 15.84 -2.42
N LEU A 115 4.20 15.97 -1.86
CA LEU A 115 4.60 15.18 -0.70
C LEU A 115 3.80 15.63 0.54
N TYR A 116 3.53 14.70 1.45
CA TYR A 116 2.89 15.01 2.74
C TYR A 116 3.76 15.93 3.60
N ASN A 117 3.15 16.63 4.55
CA ASN A 117 3.82 17.49 5.51
C ASN A 117 4.95 16.73 6.25
N GLY A 118 6.14 17.31 6.24
CA GLY A 118 7.32 16.69 6.84
C GLY A 118 8.08 15.70 5.94
N MET A 119 7.56 15.34 4.77
CA MET A 119 8.26 14.51 3.79
C MET A 119 9.18 15.36 2.90
N SER A 120 10.27 14.76 2.41
CA SER A 120 11.27 15.41 1.57
C SER A 120 11.70 14.51 0.41
N GLN A 121 12.54 15.03 -0.48
CA GLN A 121 13.15 14.23 -1.56
C GLN A 121 13.92 13.01 -1.00
N ARG A 122 14.46 13.10 0.21
CA ARG A 122 15.11 11.95 0.85
C ARG A 122 14.13 10.80 1.09
N GLN A 123 12.89 11.11 1.44
CA GLN A 123 11.83 10.09 1.58
C GLN A 123 11.56 9.35 0.27
N VAL A 124 11.56 10.08 -0.85
CA VAL A 124 11.40 9.45 -2.19
C VAL A 124 12.50 8.43 -2.46
N GLU A 125 13.76 8.76 -2.13
CA GLU A 125 14.88 7.83 -2.29
C GLU A 125 14.70 6.58 -1.42
N LEU A 126 14.28 6.74 -0.17
CA LEU A 126 14.00 5.63 0.73
C LEU A 126 12.85 4.73 0.20
N MET A 127 11.80 5.34 -0.33
CA MET A 127 10.70 4.58 -0.91
C MET A 127 11.12 3.84 -2.19
N ARG A 128 12.02 4.40 -3.00
CA ARG A 128 12.62 3.66 -4.12
C ARG A 128 13.39 2.42 -3.65
N GLU A 129 14.16 2.54 -2.57
CA GLU A 129 14.85 1.39 -1.96
C GLU A 129 13.84 0.33 -1.45
N MET A 130 12.74 0.75 -0.83
CA MET A 130 11.68 -0.16 -0.39
C MET A 130 10.98 -0.84 -1.57
N VAL A 131 10.63 -0.08 -2.62
CA VAL A 131 10.01 -0.62 -3.85
C VAL A 131 10.92 -1.65 -4.52
N SER A 132 12.24 -1.49 -4.45
CA SER A 132 13.20 -2.41 -5.08
C SER A 132 13.15 -3.85 -4.55
N VAL A 133 12.55 -4.09 -3.40
CA VAL A 133 12.42 -5.43 -2.79
C VAL A 133 11.00 -5.98 -2.86
N ALA A 134 10.07 -5.27 -3.51
CA ALA A 134 8.66 -5.61 -3.55
C ALA A 134 8.33 -6.70 -4.59
N ASP A 135 7.50 -7.67 -4.22
CA ASP A 135 6.78 -8.50 -5.20
C ASP A 135 5.63 -7.72 -5.83
N LEU A 136 4.99 -6.84 -5.05
CA LEU A 136 3.96 -5.92 -5.51
C LEU A 136 4.03 -4.62 -4.73
N THR A 137 3.93 -3.49 -5.44
CA THR A 137 3.85 -2.16 -4.85
C THR A 137 2.56 -1.43 -5.23
N PHE A 138 2.08 -0.53 -4.34
CA PHE A 138 0.77 0.13 -4.43
C PHE A 138 0.85 1.66 -4.46
N PRO A 139 1.74 2.29 -5.24
CA PRO A 139 1.77 3.75 -5.27
C PRO A 139 0.45 4.34 -5.78
N ASN A 140 0.03 5.49 -5.22
CA ASN A 140 -0.92 6.34 -5.92
C ASN A 140 -0.21 7.08 -7.09
N TYR A 141 -0.97 7.80 -7.92
CA TYR A 141 -0.39 8.48 -9.09
C TYR A 141 0.68 9.50 -8.73
N THR A 142 0.51 10.23 -7.62
CA THR A 142 1.52 11.17 -7.12
C THR A 142 2.81 10.47 -6.75
N GLU A 143 2.72 9.41 -5.98
CA GLU A 143 3.85 8.60 -5.56
C GLU A 143 4.54 7.94 -6.74
N ALA A 144 3.77 7.43 -7.72
CA ALA A 144 4.32 6.89 -8.96
C ALA A 144 5.13 7.96 -9.73
N CYS A 145 4.66 9.21 -9.77
CA CYS A 145 5.41 10.31 -10.38
C CYS A 145 6.73 10.58 -9.66
N TYR A 146 6.73 10.65 -8.32
CA TYR A 146 7.96 10.84 -7.55
C TYR A 146 8.92 9.66 -7.66
N LEU A 147 8.42 8.42 -7.64
CA LEU A 147 9.25 7.22 -7.78
C LEU A 147 9.98 7.16 -9.12
N THR A 148 9.32 7.61 -10.19
CA THR A 148 9.80 7.48 -11.57
C THR A 148 10.42 8.75 -12.15
N ASP A 149 10.41 9.86 -11.40
CA ASP A 149 10.79 11.21 -11.87
C ASP A 149 9.96 11.70 -13.08
N ILE A 150 8.75 11.13 -13.28
CA ILE A 150 7.82 11.59 -14.30
C ILE A 150 6.98 12.72 -13.68
N PRO A 151 6.89 13.91 -14.34
CA PRO A 151 6.15 15.03 -13.79
C PRO A 151 4.66 14.72 -13.59
N PHE A 152 4.11 15.11 -12.44
CA PHE A 152 2.68 15.02 -12.17
C PHE A 152 1.88 15.94 -13.11
N ARG A 153 0.82 15.40 -13.72
CA ARG A 153 -0.10 16.15 -14.60
C ARG A 153 -1.53 15.97 -14.09
N LYS A 154 -2.17 17.05 -13.73
CA LYS A 154 -3.55 17.04 -13.21
C LYS A 154 -4.56 16.47 -14.21
N GLU A 155 -4.34 16.69 -15.50
CA GLU A 155 -5.14 16.14 -16.61
C GLU A 155 -4.91 14.64 -16.82
N GLY A 156 -3.86 14.09 -16.21
CA GLY A 156 -3.45 12.70 -16.36
C GLY A 156 -2.53 12.45 -17.56
N MET A 157 -2.61 11.26 -18.13
CA MET A 157 -1.73 10.76 -19.17
C MET A 157 -2.51 9.95 -20.22
N ASP A 158 -1.89 9.63 -21.33
CA ASP A 158 -2.40 8.62 -22.26
C ASP A 158 -2.02 7.18 -21.82
N TRP A 159 -2.50 6.19 -22.56
CA TRP A 159 -2.26 4.79 -22.23
C TRP A 159 -0.78 4.39 -22.40
N GLU A 160 -0.09 4.95 -23.37
CA GLU A 160 1.32 4.65 -23.61
C GLU A 160 2.20 5.20 -22.46
N ASP A 161 1.95 6.43 -22.02
CA ASP A 161 2.58 7.04 -20.86
C ASP A 161 2.31 6.22 -19.58
N ALA A 162 1.08 5.71 -19.42
CA ALA A 162 0.71 4.86 -18.28
C ALA A 162 1.51 3.55 -18.26
N CYS A 163 1.66 2.89 -19.41
CA CYS A 163 2.48 1.68 -19.52
C CYS A 163 3.96 1.98 -19.22
N ARG A 164 4.50 3.09 -19.75
CA ARG A 164 5.88 3.53 -19.46
C ARG A 164 6.10 3.79 -17.96
N MET A 165 5.14 4.41 -17.28
CA MET A 165 5.22 4.65 -15.83
C MET A 165 5.23 3.33 -15.04
N LEU A 166 4.37 2.38 -15.39
CA LEU A 166 4.37 1.04 -14.78
C LEU A 166 5.70 0.30 -15.00
N ASP A 167 6.27 0.40 -16.21
CA ASP A 167 7.58 -0.19 -16.52
C ASP A 167 8.71 0.49 -15.73
N ALA A 168 8.65 1.81 -15.57
CA ALA A 168 9.63 2.55 -14.79
C ALA A 168 9.60 2.13 -13.30
N ILE A 169 8.41 1.88 -12.72
CA ILE A 169 8.31 1.35 -11.34
C ILE A 169 8.93 -0.05 -11.25
N VAL A 170 8.64 -0.92 -12.21
CA VAL A 170 9.23 -2.27 -12.22
C VAL A 170 10.75 -2.22 -12.46
N ALA A 171 11.23 -1.25 -13.22
CA ALA A 171 12.67 -1.02 -13.39
C ALA A 171 13.39 -0.62 -12.10
N LEU A 172 12.68 -0.10 -11.08
CA LEU A 172 13.23 0.12 -9.73
C LEU A 172 13.51 -1.19 -8.98
N GLY A 173 12.91 -2.31 -9.41
CA GLY A 173 13.10 -3.64 -8.84
C GLY A 173 11.82 -4.36 -8.43
N ALA A 174 10.68 -3.67 -8.32
CA ALA A 174 9.40 -4.31 -8.05
C ALA A 174 9.03 -5.33 -9.13
N ARG A 175 8.45 -6.47 -8.74
CA ARG A 175 8.01 -7.48 -9.73
C ARG A 175 6.69 -7.11 -10.38
N SER A 176 5.80 -6.47 -9.64
CA SER A 176 4.47 -6.03 -10.10
C SER A 176 4.13 -4.68 -9.49
N ALA A 177 3.23 -3.94 -10.12
CA ALA A 177 2.78 -2.64 -9.62
C ALA A 177 1.28 -2.45 -9.83
N LEU A 178 0.62 -1.80 -8.88
CA LEU A 178 -0.71 -1.21 -8.98
C LEU A 178 -0.60 0.28 -8.73
N ILE A 179 -0.96 1.12 -9.70
CA ILE A 179 -1.04 2.58 -9.51
C ILE A 179 -2.49 2.95 -9.27
N THR A 180 -2.78 3.46 -8.08
CA THR A 180 -4.12 3.97 -7.73
C THR A 180 -4.26 5.45 -8.08
N SER A 181 -5.51 5.93 -8.13
CA SER A 181 -5.83 7.35 -8.39
C SER A 181 -5.21 7.92 -9.66
N ALA A 182 -4.99 7.08 -10.67
CA ALA A 182 -4.49 7.51 -11.97
C ALA A 182 -5.62 8.07 -12.84
N ARG A 183 -5.24 8.91 -13.81
CA ARG A 183 -6.15 9.41 -14.82
C ARG A 183 -5.59 9.16 -16.23
N VAL A 184 -6.30 8.35 -17.01
CA VAL A 184 -5.87 7.96 -18.36
C VAL A 184 -6.96 8.31 -19.37
N ASN A 185 -6.59 9.06 -20.40
CA ASN A 185 -7.53 9.54 -21.45
C ASN A 185 -8.78 10.20 -20.85
N GLY A 186 -8.60 11.00 -19.77
CA GLY A 186 -9.64 11.75 -19.10
C GLY A 186 -10.52 10.93 -18.14
N ARG A 187 -10.25 9.63 -17.92
CA ARG A 187 -10.98 8.75 -16.99
C ARG A 187 -10.13 8.39 -15.79
N ASN A 188 -10.73 8.42 -14.61
CA ASN A 188 -10.08 7.92 -13.39
C ASN A 188 -9.98 6.39 -13.44
N CYS A 189 -8.84 5.84 -13.03
CA CYS A 189 -8.61 4.41 -13.12
C CYS A 189 -7.55 3.92 -12.12
N VAL A 190 -7.54 2.61 -11.91
CA VAL A 190 -6.42 1.87 -11.34
C VAL A 190 -5.67 1.20 -12.48
N LEU A 191 -4.36 1.34 -12.48
CA LEU A 191 -3.45 0.71 -13.44
C LEU A 191 -2.75 -0.47 -12.81
N GLY A 192 -2.55 -1.54 -13.56
CA GLY A 192 -1.81 -2.69 -13.08
C GLY A 192 -0.82 -3.23 -14.10
N ARG A 193 0.36 -3.64 -13.60
CA ARG A 193 1.34 -4.42 -14.34
C ARG A 193 1.64 -5.71 -13.61
N ARG A 194 1.36 -6.81 -14.28
CA ARG A 194 1.62 -8.18 -13.79
C ARG A 194 3.04 -8.62 -14.14
N SER A 195 3.66 -9.37 -13.25
CA SER A 195 4.87 -10.12 -13.58
C SER A 195 4.56 -11.57 -13.94
N ASP A 196 5.54 -12.24 -14.55
CA ASP A 196 5.46 -13.67 -14.87
C ASP A 196 5.77 -14.55 -13.64
N SER A 197 5.82 -13.97 -12.44
CA SER A 197 6.20 -14.69 -11.22
C SER A 197 5.08 -15.63 -10.76
N PRO A 198 5.34 -16.93 -10.57
CA PRO A 198 4.35 -17.88 -10.06
C PRO A 198 3.98 -17.62 -8.58
N LEU A 199 4.78 -16.82 -7.83
CA LEU A 199 4.60 -16.58 -6.40
C LEU A 199 3.29 -15.87 -6.03
N LEU A 200 2.69 -15.13 -6.97
CA LEU A 200 1.44 -14.40 -6.75
C LEU A 200 0.26 -14.98 -7.57
N GLY A 201 0.35 -16.23 -8.04
CA GLY A 201 -0.72 -16.86 -8.84
C GLY A 201 -0.94 -16.21 -10.22
N PHE A 202 0.03 -15.44 -10.71
CA PHE A 202 -0.06 -14.66 -11.95
C PHE A 202 0.03 -15.48 -13.24
N SER A 203 0.27 -16.79 -13.15
CA SER A 203 0.56 -17.66 -14.30
C SER A 203 -0.67 -18.05 -15.15
N GLN A 204 -1.84 -17.43 -14.94
CA GLN A 204 -3.02 -17.78 -15.74
C GLN A 204 -3.35 -16.72 -16.78
N ASN A 205 -3.01 -17.05 -18.05
CA ASN A 205 -3.36 -16.35 -19.29
C ASN A 205 -2.81 -14.93 -19.46
N LEU A 206 -1.57 -14.82 -19.88
CA LEU A 206 -0.98 -13.63 -20.51
C LEU A 206 -1.59 -13.28 -21.88
N ALA A 207 -2.68 -13.92 -22.28
CA ALA A 207 -3.37 -13.61 -23.54
C ALA A 207 -3.73 -12.11 -23.65
N ASP A 208 -3.94 -11.42 -22.52
CA ASP A 208 -4.30 -9.99 -22.44
C ASP A 208 -3.07 -9.07 -22.21
N GLY A 209 -1.84 -9.61 -22.26
CA GLY A 209 -0.60 -8.87 -21.98
C GLY A 209 -0.36 -8.60 -20.48
N PRO A 210 0.76 -7.92 -20.14
CA PRO A 210 1.13 -7.66 -18.74
C PRO A 210 0.36 -6.52 -18.08
N TYR A 211 -0.23 -5.63 -18.86
CA TYR A 211 -0.90 -4.43 -18.34
C TYR A 211 -2.40 -4.61 -18.30
N PHE A 212 -3.03 -3.92 -17.33
CA PHE A 212 -4.48 -3.73 -17.31
C PHE A 212 -4.84 -2.37 -16.73
N LYS A 213 -6.05 -1.92 -17.06
CA LYS A 213 -6.67 -0.70 -16.55
C LYS A 213 -8.09 -1.03 -16.12
N ILE A 214 -8.51 -0.49 -14.97
CA ILE A 214 -9.87 -0.59 -14.49
C ILE A 214 -10.36 0.84 -14.23
N ASP A 215 -11.30 1.31 -15.04
CA ASP A 215 -11.90 2.64 -14.90
C ASP A 215 -12.89 2.66 -13.72
N TYR A 216 -13.04 3.82 -13.07
CA TYR A 216 -14.04 4.05 -12.04
C TYR A 216 -14.60 5.46 -12.13
N GLU A 217 -15.80 5.64 -11.57
CA GLU A 217 -16.39 6.96 -11.35
C GLU A 217 -15.99 7.47 -9.97
N GLU A 218 -15.47 8.68 -9.91
CA GLU A 218 -15.03 9.30 -8.67
C GLU A 218 -16.25 9.69 -7.82
N ILE A 219 -16.26 9.21 -6.58
CA ILE A 219 -17.22 9.69 -5.58
C ILE A 219 -16.66 11.02 -5.05
N PRO A 220 -17.44 12.11 -5.05
CA PRO A 220 -16.94 13.45 -4.68
C PRO A 220 -16.79 13.57 -3.14
N ARG A 221 -16.14 12.60 -2.52
CA ARG A 221 -15.83 12.53 -1.09
C ARG A 221 -14.52 11.78 -0.90
N ALA A 222 -13.54 12.42 -0.28
CA ALA A 222 -12.27 11.82 0.07
C ALA A 222 -12.24 11.49 1.57
N PHE A 223 -11.60 10.38 1.92
CA PHE A 223 -11.28 9.99 3.29
C PHE A 223 -9.81 9.62 3.38
N HIS A 224 -9.18 9.95 4.50
CA HIS A 224 -7.85 9.45 4.80
C HIS A 224 -7.89 7.94 5.01
N GLY A 225 -6.80 7.25 4.65
CA GLY A 225 -6.68 5.79 4.83
C GLY A 225 -7.35 4.94 3.74
N THR A 226 -7.94 5.53 2.70
CA THR A 226 -8.50 4.75 1.58
C THR A 226 -7.43 3.97 0.82
N GLY A 227 -6.18 4.45 0.77
CA GLY A 227 -5.03 3.71 0.26
C GLY A 227 -4.72 2.47 1.10
N ASP A 228 -4.65 2.63 2.43
CA ASP A 228 -4.44 1.52 3.38
C ASP A 228 -5.55 0.45 3.25
N ILE A 229 -6.81 0.90 3.10
CA ILE A 229 -7.95 0.00 2.89
C ILE A 229 -7.79 -0.74 1.57
N PHE A 230 -7.47 -0.03 0.47
CA PHE A 230 -7.28 -0.62 -0.84
C PHE A 230 -6.17 -1.69 -0.81
N SER A 231 -5.01 -1.36 -0.28
CA SER A 231 -3.87 -2.29 -0.20
C SER A 231 -4.19 -3.48 0.70
N ALA A 232 -4.85 -3.29 1.86
CA ALA A 232 -5.25 -4.39 2.75
C ALA A 232 -6.22 -5.37 2.09
N VAL A 233 -7.26 -4.88 1.38
CA VAL A 233 -8.20 -5.73 0.65
C VAL A 233 -7.49 -6.48 -0.47
N ALA A 234 -6.67 -5.79 -1.28
CA ALA A 234 -5.91 -6.42 -2.37
C ALA A 234 -5.00 -7.54 -1.86
N ILE A 235 -4.24 -7.27 -0.79
CA ILE A 235 -3.34 -8.24 -0.15
C ILE A 235 -4.14 -9.43 0.38
N GLY A 236 -5.24 -9.20 1.10
CA GLY A 236 -6.07 -10.27 1.65
C GLY A 236 -6.61 -11.21 0.56
N HIS A 237 -7.13 -10.65 -0.53
CA HIS A 237 -7.61 -11.41 -1.68
C HIS A 237 -6.49 -12.17 -2.40
N LEU A 238 -5.33 -11.53 -2.64
CA LEU A 238 -4.15 -12.19 -3.22
C LEU A 238 -3.69 -13.37 -2.36
N MET A 239 -3.64 -13.20 -1.04
CA MET A 239 -3.24 -14.25 -0.11
C MET A 239 -4.28 -15.36 0.02
N ASN A 240 -5.53 -15.12 -0.39
CA ASN A 240 -6.59 -16.13 -0.53
C ASN A 240 -6.57 -16.84 -1.89
N GLY A 241 -5.73 -16.38 -2.85
CA GLY A 241 -5.51 -17.06 -4.14
C GLY A 241 -6.17 -16.38 -5.34
N ASP A 242 -6.77 -15.20 -5.17
CA ASP A 242 -7.27 -14.39 -6.28
C ASP A 242 -6.09 -13.86 -7.11
N ASN A 243 -6.32 -13.63 -8.40
CA ASN A 243 -5.33 -12.98 -9.23
C ASN A 243 -5.31 -11.45 -9.04
N LEU A 244 -4.24 -10.78 -9.51
CA LEU A 244 -4.04 -9.35 -9.29
C LEU A 244 -5.23 -8.50 -9.76
N LYS A 245 -5.80 -8.79 -10.92
CA LYS A 245 -6.94 -8.03 -11.47
C LYS A 245 -8.21 -8.23 -10.62
N GLN A 246 -8.47 -9.47 -10.18
CA GLN A 246 -9.61 -9.77 -9.30
C GLN A 246 -9.48 -9.08 -7.96
N SER A 247 -8.29 -9.16 -7.34
CA SER A 247 -7.99 -8.49 -6.07
C SER A 247 -8.10 -6.96 -6.19
N THR A 248 -7.65 -6.39 -7.32
CA THR A 248 -7.82 -4.96 -7.62
C THR A 248 -9.30 -4.58 -7.70
N MET A 249 -10.11 -5.36 -8.42
CA MET A 249 -11.55 -5.10 -8.54
C MET A 249 -12.26 -5.21 -7.19
N ALA A 250 -11.92 -6.21 -6.37
CA ALA A 250 -12.46 -6.34 -5.01
C ALA A 250 -12.12 -5.10 -4.17
N SER A 251 -10.86 -4.65 -4.18
CA SER A 251 -10.43 -3.45 -3.46
C SER A 251 -11.19 -2.20 -3.89
N MET A 252 -11.32 -1.99 -5.19
CA MET A 252 -12.06 -0.84 -5.74
C MET A 252 -13.52 -0.85 -5.29
N ASN A 253 -14.20 -2.00 -5.34
CA ASN A 253 -15.58 -2.15 -4.93
C ASN A 253 -15.74 -1.89 -3.42
N VAL A 254 -14.87 -2.47 -2.58
CA VAL A 254 -14.90 -2.27 -1.14
C VAL A 254 -14.68 -0.79 -0.80
N VAL A 255 -13.64 -0.16 -1.34
CA VAL A 255 -13.34 1.27 -1.09
C VAL A 255 -14.52 2.14 -1.52
N SER A 256 -15.10 1.92 -2.70
CA SER A 256 -16.26 2.66 -3.20
C SER A 256 -17.46 2.53 -2.26
N ASN A 257 -17.81 1.30 -1.85
CA ASN A 257 -18.92 1.04 -0.94
C ASN A 257 -18.68 1.67 0.45
N LEU A 258 -17.45 1.64 0.94
CA LEU A 258 -17.08 2.24 2.22
C LEU A 258 -17.21 3.77 2.18
N ILE A 259 -16.73 4.42 1.11
CA ILE A 259 -16.86 5.86 0.90
C ILE A 259 -18.35 6.23 0.86
N GLU A 260 -19.17 5.52 0.08
CA GLU A 260 -20.58 5.83 -0.07
C GLU A 260 -21.35 5.64 1.25
N ARG A 261 -21.08 4.56 2.02
CA ARG A 261 -21.70 4.32 3.33
C ARG A 261 -21.39 5.42 4.35
N ASN A 262 -20.17 6.00 4.28
CA ASN A 262 -19.71 7.01 5.24
C ASN A 262 -19.77 8.43 4.68
N ARG A 263 -20.47 8.65 3.57
CA ARG A 263 -20.49 9.92 2.82
C ARG A 263 -20.85 11.13 3.67
N GLU A 264 -21.75 10.95 4.65
CA GLU A 264 -22.25 12.00 5.55
C GLU A 264 -21.35 12.22 6.79
N GLN A 265 -20.22 11.51 6.93
CA GLN A 265 -19.30 11.73 8.04
C GLN A 265 -18.64 13.10 7.90
N ASP A 266 -18.73 13.97 8.93
CA ASP A 266 -18.23 15.34 8.91
C ASP A 266 -16.70 15.40 8.81
N ASP A 267 -16.00 14.63 9.62
CA ASP A 267 -14.53 14.63 9.73
C ASP A 267 -13.90 13.55 8.84
N ALA A 268 -13.46 13.96 7.65
CA ALA A 268 -12.78 13.06 6.71
C ALA A 268 -11.37 12.64 7.17
N CYS A 269 -10.70 13.46 8.01
CA CYS A 269 -9.38 13.13 8.56
C CYS A 269 -9.44 11.96 9.57
N LEU A 270 -10.61 11.67 10.11
CA LEU A 270 -10.82 10.52 10.99
C LEU A 270 -10.68 9.18 10.26
N GLY A 271 -10.78 9.18 8.92
CA GLY A 271 -10.82 7.97 8.12
C GLY A 271 -12.16 7.23 8.26
N ILE A 272 -12.25 6.05 7.68
CA ILE A 272 -13.48 5.23 7.66
C ILE A 272 -13.42 4.22 8.82
N PRO A 273 -14.46 4.15 9.70
CA PRO A 273 -14.49 3.19 10.81
C PRO A 273 -14.77 1.77 10.31
N ILE A 274 -13.69 1.05 9.95
CA ILE A 274 -13.75 -0.28 9.32
C ILE A 274 -14.54 -1.27 10.15
N GLU A 275 -14.40 -1.22 11.47
CA GLU A 275 -15.07 -2.14 12.40
C GLU A 275 -16.60 -2.08 12.31
N LYS A 276 -17.15 -0.97 11.80
CA LYS A 276 -18.58 -0.78 11.57
C LYS A 276 -19.03 -1.16 10.15
N CYS A 277 -18.09 -1.54 9.31
CA CYS A 277 -18.30 -1.73 7.88
C CYS A 277 -17.76 -3.08 7.36
N LEU A 278 -17.41 -4.02 8.25
CA LEU A 278 -16.83 -5.32 7.88
C LEU A 278 -17.74 -6.14 6.96
N ASP A 279 -19.03 -5.91 7.00
CA ASP A 279 -20.03 -6.55 6.12
C ASP A 279 -19.88 -6.15 4.63
N LEU A 280 -19.04 -5.16 4.32
CA LEU A 280 -18.75 -4.71 2.94
C LEU A 280 -17.49 -5.36 2.34
N LEU A 281 -16.75 -6.14 3.14
CA LEU A 281 -15.52 -6.81 2.75
C LEU A 281 -15.76 -8.13 2.03
#